data_382b69eea1d4fce92e74d34e7127e008
#
_entry.id   382b69eea1d4fce92e74d34e7127e008
#
_cell.length_a   1.000
_cell.length_b   1.000
_cell.length_c   1.000
_cell.angle_alpha   90.00
_cell.angle_beta   90.00
_cell.angle_gamma   90.00
#
_symmetry.space_group_name_H-M   'P 1'
#
loop_
_entity.id
_entity.type
_entity.pdbx_description
1 polymer ?
#
loop_
_entity_poly.entity_id
_entity_poly.type
_entity_poly.pdbx_seq_one_letter_code
_entity_poly.pdbx_strand_id
1 'polypeptide(L)'
;KKKKKLYMHQAKDMPYIDEPEEVYMDIVIEPGDILYIPRGWWHNPIPVGEETFHLAVGTFAPTGFDFLKWLMNCMPEIEACRKNFHNYENDKENLIAIKNSISDFLDDKSIYESFMCDYLGQQRVDSKLSLDVFGNNEVGVLSESQKIKVNANTLPFFSEGFVVINGNKVNIDSVSGNLIKSVFDKGLCTVGE
;
A
#
# COMPACT_ATOMS: atom_id res chain seq x y z
N LYS A 1 15.16 7.38 23.15
CA LYS A 1 14.48 8.69 22.96
C LYS A 1 13.20 8.49 22.17
N LYS A 2 12.09 9.11 22.58
CA LYS A 2 10.83 9.07 21.84
C LYS A 2 10.97 9.90 20.57
N LYS A 3 11.01 9.23 19.42
CA LYS A 3 11.03 9.91 18.14
C LYS A 3 9.62 10.28 17.75
N LYS A 4 9.36 11.54 17.49
CA LYS A 4 8.08 11.98 16.96
C LYS A 4 8.02 11.56 15.49
N LYS A 5 7.02 10.77 15.14
CA LYS A 5 6.72 10.45 13.74
C LYS A 5 6.12 11.66 13.06
N LEU A 6 6.77 12.11 12.01
CA LEU A 6 6.28 13.21 11.18
C LEU A 6 5.59 12.66 9.95
N TYR A 7 4.39 13.13 9.69
CA TYR A 7 3.72 12.94 8.40
C TYR A 7 4.11 14.11 7.51
N MET A 8 5.19 13.95 6.79
CA MET A 8 5.86 15.06 6.09
C MET A 8 5.08 15.69 4.94
N HIS A 9 4.14 14.98 4.33
CA HIS A 9 3.59 15.44 3.05
C HIS A 9 2.33 16.31 3.15
N GLN A 10 1.86 16.65 4.35
CA GLN A 10 0.60 17.41 4.46
C GLN A 10 0.54 18.47 5.55
N ALA A 11 1.56 18.65 6.33
CA ALA A 11 1.55 19.64 7.41
C ALA A 11 2.40 20.85 7.01
N LYS A 12 1.78 21.83 6.36
CA LYS A 12 2.45 23.09 6.02
C LYS A 12 2.89 23.90 7.25
N ASP A 13 2.27 23.62 8.40
CA ASP A 13 2.45 24.40 9.64
C ASP A 13 2.90 23.55 10.82
N MET A 14 3.60 22.44 10.56
CA MET A 14 4.16 21.66 11.66
C MET A 14 5.37 22.38 12.27
N PRO A 15 5.43 22.46 13.60
CA PRO A 15 6.59 23.03 14.26
C PRO A 15 7.85 22.25 13.86
N TYR A 16 8.91 23.00 13.58
CA TYR A 16 10.23 22.43 13.37
C TYR A 16 10.59 21.53 14.56
N ILE A 17 11.05 20.33 14.28
CA ILE A 17 11.49 19.38 15.28
C ILE A 17 13.00 19.27 15.15
N ASP A 18 13.69 19.74 16.17
CA ASP A 18 15.16 19.66 16.23
C ASP A 18 15.62 18.20 16.11
N GLU A 19 16.75 18.02 15.48
CA GLU A 19 17.41 16.73 15.45
C GLU A 19 17.80 16.29 16.88
N PRO A 20 17.83 14.98 17.15
CA PRO A 20 18.20 14.49 18.46
C PRO A 20 19.68 14.78 18.76
N GLU A 21 19.97 15.24 19.98
CA GLU A 21 21.34 15.53 20.44
C GLU A 21 22.24 14.27 20.47
N GLU A 22 21.64 13.09 20.66
CA GLU A 22 22.36 11.82 20.72
C GLU A 22 22.12 11.02 19.45
N VAL A 23 23.19 10.55 18.86
CA VAL A 23 23.18 9.65 17.71
C VAL A 23 22.79 8.25 18.20
N TYR A 24 21.73 7.68 17.61
CA TYR A 24 21.30 6.31 17.92
C TYR A 24 22.23 5.27 17.29
N MET A 25 22.70 5.53 16.08
CA MET A 25 23.55 4.64 15.30
C MET A 25 24.46 5.48 14.42
N ASP A 26 25.73 5.21 14.46
CA ASP A 26 26.76 5.77 13.57
C ASP A 26 27.53 4.59 12.98
N ILE A 27 27.34 4.36 11.69
CA ILE A 27 27.88 3.19 10.97
C ILE A 27 28.36 3.59 9.59
N VAL A 28 29.37 2.90 9.12
CA VAL A 28 29.76 2.92 7.71
C VAL A 28 29.03 1.81 6.99
N ILE A 29 28.47 2.13 5.83
CA ILE A 29 27.75 1.17 4.96
C ILE A 29 28.67 0.84 3.79
N GLU A 30 28.83 -0.44 3.52
CA GLU A 30 29.69 -0.96 2.45
C GLU A 30 28.84 -1.47 1.26
N PRO A 31 29.46 -1.68 0.07
CA PRO A 31 28.76 -2.26 -1.06
C PRO A 31 28.15 -3.63 -0.73
N GLY A 32 26.83 -3.76 -0.91
CA GLY A 32 26.06 -4.95 -0.58
C GLY A 32 25.22 -4.83 0.69
N ASP A 33 25.47 -3.82 1.51
CA ASP A 33 24.68 -3.59 2.71
C ASP A 33 23.28 -3.03 2.39
N ILE A 34 22.34 -3.39 3.24
CA ILE A 34 20.96 -2.86 3.21
C ILE A 34 20.65 -2.21 4.56
N LEU A 35 20.32 -0.93 4.52
CA LEU A 35 19.88 -0.19 5.70
C LEU A 35 18.38 0.07 5.64
N TYR A 36 17.65 -0.43 6.64
CA TYR A 36 16.25 -0.08 6.83
C TYR A 36 16.07 1.07 7.81
N ILE A 37 15.50 2.17 7.35
CA ILE A 37 15.19 3.34 8.15
C ILE A 37 13.68 3.45 8.33
N PRO A 38 13.15 3.23 9.53
CA PRO A 38 11.72 3.40 9.79
C PRO A 38 11.26 4.84 9.54
N ARG A 39 9.99 4.99 9.15
CA ARG A 39 9.36 6.31 8.96
C ARG A 39 9.57 7.22 10.18
N GLY A 40 9.97 8.46 9.91
CA GLY A 40 10.15 9.48 10.94
C GLY A 40 11.45 9.38 11.75
N TRP A 41 12.39 8.60 11.27
CA TRP A 41 13.73 8.57 11.83
C TRP A 41 14.62 9.61 11.17
N TRP A 42 15.30 10.40 12.00
CA TRP A 42 16.35 11.29 11.53
C TRP A 42 17.51 10.46 11.02
N HIS A 43 18.02 10.83 9.86
CA HIS A 43 19.19 10.21 9.26
C HIS A 43 19.97 11.25 8.47
N ASN A 44 21.27 11.11 8.48
CA ASN A 44 22.20 12.01 7.79
C ASN A 44 23.29 11.17 7.10
N PRO A 45 23.14 10.85 5.81
CA PRO A 45 24.17 10.14 5.05
C PRO A 45 25.31 11.11 4.73
N ILE A 46 26.53 10.74 5.12
CA ILE A 46 27.75 11.52 4.88
C ILE A 46 28.69 10.68 4.04
N PRO A 47 29.18 11.18 2.89
CA PRO A 47 30.17 10.47 2.10
C PRO A 47 31.53 10.41 2.83
N VAL A 48 32.18 9.25 2.81
CA VAL A 48 33.43 9.01 3.51
C VAL A 48 34.68 9.24 2.63
N GLY A 49 34.65 10.23 1.75
CA GLY A 49 35.78 10.68 0.96
C GLY A 49 35.93 10.08 -0.43
N GLU A 50 35.01 9.20 -0.84
CA GLU A 50 34.95 8.61 -2.17
C GLU A 50 33.58 8.89 -2.83
N GLU A 51 33.51 8.76 -4.14
CA GLU A 51 32.22 8.79 -4.84
C GLU A 51 31.36 7.61 -4.39
N THR A 52 30.16 7.92 -3.88
CA THR A 52 29.24 6.90 -3.38
C THR A 52 27.97 6.88 -4.19
N PHE A 53 27.47 5.70 -4.47
CA PHE A 53 26.16 5.46 -5.07
C PHE A 53 25.32 4.60 -4.14
N HIS A 54 24.10 5.04 -3.86
CA HIS A 54 23.14 4.24 -3.12
C HIS A 54 21.75 4.27 -3.80
N LEU A 55 21.02 3.19 -3.67
CA LEU A 55 19.65 3.08 -4.13
C LEU A 55 18.71 3.27 -2.94
N ALA A 56 17.88 4.32 -2.98
CA ALA A 56 16.85 4.54 -1.98
C ALA A 56 15.52 3.93 -2.47
N VAL A 57 14.98 3.00 -1.69
CA VAL A 57 13.69 2.37 -1.96
C VAL A 57 12.69 2.82 -0.91
N GLY A 58 11.66 3.55 -1.32
CA GLY A 58 10.57 3.97 -0.44
C GLY A 58 9.42 2.97 -0.46
N THR A 59 8.92 2.60 0.72
CA THR A 59 7.70 1.80 0.86
C THR A 59 6.59 2.64 1.45
N PHE A 60 5.42 2.63 0.80
CA PHE A 60 4.28 3.45 1.17
C PHE A 60 3.09 2.52 1.50
N ALA A 61 3.01 2.08 2.75
CA ALA A 61 1.81 1.42 3.23
C ALA A 61 0.68 2.43 3.46
N PRO A 62 -0.58 2.05 3.22
CA PRO A 62 -1.71 2.92 3.52
C PRO A 62 -1.76 3.27 5.00
N THR A 63 -2.18 4.48 5.28
CA THR A 63 -2.34 4.98 6.64
C THR A 63 -3.82 5.14 7.00
N GLY A 64 -4.14 5.27 8.28
CA GLY A 64 -5.50 5.63 8.70
C GLY A 64 -5.98 6.95 8.10
N PHE A 65 -5.06 7.88 7.81
CA PHE A 65 -5.39 9.11 7.11
C PHE A 65 -5.82 8.87 5.66
N ASP A 66 -5.12 7.97 4.94
CA ASP A 66 -5.47 7.61 3.57
C ASP A 66 -6.85 6.94 3.53
N PHE A 67 -7.13 6.07 4.51
CA PHE A 67 -8.45 5.46 4.68
C PHE A 67 -9.55 6.49 4.94
N LEU A 68 -9.35 7.40 5.88
CA LEU A 68 -10.33 8.44 6.17
C LEU A 68 -10.56 9.37 4.98
N LYS A 69 -9.51 9.72 4.25
CA LYS A 69 -9.62 10.53 3.04
C LYS A 69 -10.43 9.82 1.95
N TRP A 70 -10.19 8.52 1.77
CA TRP A 70 -10.96 7.69 0.85
C TRP A 70 -12.42 7.60 1.30
N LEU A 71 -12.67 7.36 2.58
CA LEU A 71 -13.99 7.28 3.16
C LEU A 71 -14.78 8.57 2.94
N MET A 72 -14.15 9.74 3.04
CA MET A 72 -14.80 11.02 2.76
C MET A 72 -15.36 11.11 1.33
N ASN A 73 -14.77 10.42 0.37
CA ASN A 73 -15.31 10.39 -0.99
C ASN A 73 -16.59 9.52 -1.10
N CYS A 74 -16.81 8.62 -0.16
CA CYS A 74 -18.03 7.81 -0.07
C CYS A 74 -19.16 8.54 0.68
N MET A 75 -18.84 9.56 1.49
CA MET A 75 -19.81 10.30 2.30
C MET A 75 -20.97 10.93 1.50
N PRO A 76 -20.81 11.43 0.27
CA PRO A 76 -21.92 11.99 -0.50
C PRO A 76 -23.07 11.00 -0.77
N GLU A 77 -22.82 9.70 -0.67
CA GLU A 77 -23.87 8.68 -0.79
C GLU A 77 -24.84 8.69 0.41
N ILE A 78 -24.39 9.21 1.55
CA ILE A 78 -25.16 9.28 2.79
C ILE A 78 -26.04 10.53 2.79
N GLU A 79 -27.34 10.36 2.99
CA GLU A 79 -28.29 11.49 3.03
C GLU A 79 -27.90 12.54 4.08
N ALA A 80 -27.51 12.10 5.27
CA ALA A 80 -27.11 13.00 6.37
C ALA A 80 -25.96 13.93 5.99
N CYS A 81 -25.02 13.44 5.14
CA CYS A 81 -23.88 14.23 4.67
C CYS A 81 -24.23 15.25 3.58
N ARG A 82 -25.41 15.14 2.96
CA ARG A 82 -25.89 16.08 1.92
C ARG A 82 -26.78 17.20 2.48
N LYS A 83 -27.17 17.10 3.75
CA LYS A 83 -28.02 18.12 4.37
C LYS A 83 -27.22 19.38 4.68
N ASN A 84 -27.85 20.53 4.47
CA ASN A 84 -27.26 21.82 4.82
C ASN A 84 -27.22 22.01 6.35
N PHE A 85 -26.15 22.57 6.84
CA PHE A 85 -26.03 22.98 8.24
C PHE A 85 -26.56 24.41 8.42
N HIS A 86 -27.20 24.66 9.57
CA HIS A 86 -27.76 25.95 9.92
C HIS A 86 -27.18 26.49 11.25
N ASN A 87 -27.35 25.71 12.32
CA ASN A 87 -26.74 25.99 13.62
C ASN A 87 -26.68 24.69 14.43
N TYR A 88 -25.81 24.66 15.43
CA TYR A 88 -25.53 23.44 16.19
C TYR A 88 -26.78 22.80 16.82
N GLU A 89 -27.71 23.61 17.35
CA GLU A 89 -28.89 23.08 18.04
C GLU A 89 -29.85 22.38 17.07
N ASN A 90 -30.04 22.94 15.88
CA ASN A 90 -30.90 22.34 14.85
C ASN A 90 -30.24 21.14 14.15
N ASP A 91 -28.90 21.10 14.11
CA ASP A 91 -28.15 20.11 13.35
C ASP A 91 -27.71 18.91 14.19
N LYS A 92 -28.01 18.89 15.50
CA LYS A 92 -27.61 17.81 16.44
C LYS A 92 -28.01 16.41 15.95
N GLU A 93 -29.26 16.25 15.52
CA GLU A 93 -29.76 14.96 15.03
C GLU A 93 -29.01 14.52 13.76
N ASN A 94 -28.74 15.47 12.87
CA ASN A 94 -28.00 15.19 11.65
C ASN A 94 -26.53 14.82 11.95
N LEU A 95 -25.91 15.49 12.91
CA LEU A 95 -24.55 15.14 13.38
C LEU A 95 -24.50 13.74 13.99
N ILE A 96 -25.53 13.34 14.73
CA ILE A 96 -25.65 11.99 15.29
C ILE A 96 -25.79 10.97 14.14
N ALA A 97 -26.60 11.25 13.13
CA ALA A 97 -26.75 10.38 11.96
C ALA A 97 -25.43 10.21 11.19
N ILE A 98 -24.70 11.29 10.98
CA ILE A 98 -23.35 11.24 10.36
C ILE A 98 -22.40 10.38 11.19
N LYS A 99 -22.36 10.61 12.52
CA LYS A 99 -21.52 9.84 13.44
C LYS A 99 -21.82 8.34 13.34
N ASN A 100 -23.11 7.97 13.37
CA ASN A 100 -23.51 6.57 13.30
C ASN A 100 -23.09 5.95 11.96
N SER A 101 -23.33 6.64 10.85
CA SER A 101 -22.91 6.15 9.53
C SER A 101 -21.40 5.95 9.41
N ILE A 102 -20.60 6.85 10.01
CA ILE A 102 -19.14 6.66 10.05
C ILE A 102 -18.78 5.45 10.90
N SER A 103 -19.44 5.25 12.04
CA SER A 103 -19.22 4.09 12.90
C SER A 103 -19.52 2.80 12.14
N ASP A 104 -20.66 2.73 11.47
CA ASP A 104 -21.08 1.56 10.68
C ASP A 104 -20.03 1.24 9.60
N PHE A 105 -19.49 2.25 8.93
CA PHE A 105 -18.44 2.05 7.92
C PHE A 105 -17.11 1.55 8.51
N LEU A 106 -16.77 1.98 9.72
CA LEU A 106 -15.56 1.52 10.40
C LEU A 106 -15.67 0.06 10.88
N ASP A 107 -16.88 -0.37 11.17
CA ASP A 107 -17.17 -1.74 11.62
C ASP A 107 -17.38 -2.72 10.46
N ASP A 108 -17.55 -2.22 9.22
CA ASP A 108 -17.79 -3.04 8.04
C ASP A 108 -16.48 -3.45 7.35
N LYS A 109 -16.15 -4.73 7.44
CA LYS A 109 -14.99 -5.34 6.77
C LYS A 109 -15.00 -5.08 5.25
N SER A 110 -16.16 -5.05 4.60
CA SER A 110 -16.27 -4.87 3.16
C SER A 110 -15.82 -3.47 2.72
N ILE A 111 -16.04 -2.47 3.56
CA ILE A 111 -15.57 -1.08 3.35
C ILE A 111 -14.04 -1.03 3.40
N TYR A 112 -13.44 -1.69 4.39
CA TYR A 112 -11.97 -1.79 4.48
C TYR A 112 -11.38 -2.49 3.24
N GLU A 113 -11.99 -3.59 2.81
CA GLU A 113 -11.54 -4.33 1.62
C GLU A 113 -11.66 -3.49 0.35
N SER A 114 -12.73 -2.72 0.21
CA SER A 114 -12.93 -1.79 -0.92
C SER A 114 -11.86 -0.69 -0.93
N PHE A 115 -11.56 -0.12 0.23
CA PHE A 115 -10.45 0.83 0.36
C PHE A 115 -9.11 0.22 -0.08
N MET A 116 -8.80 -0.98 0.39
CA MET A 116 -7.54 -1.64 0.04
C MET A 116 -7.46 -1.95 -1.45
N CYS A 117 -8.56 -2.36 -2.07
CA CYS A 117 -8.63 -2.57 -3.51
C CYS A 117 -8.35 -1.28 -4.29
N ASP A 118 -8.99 -0.18 -3.90
CA ASP A 118 -8.82 1.12 -4.57
C ASP A 118 -7.42 1.67 -4.36
N TYR A 119 -6.90 1.57 -3.14
CA TYR A 119 -5.55 2.03 -2.81
C TYR A 119 -4.47 1.28 -3.61
N LEU A 120 -4.54 -0.05 -3.64
CA LEU A 120 -3.62 -0.87 -4.41
C LEU A 120 -3.81 -0.69 -5.93
N GLY A 121 -5.05 -0.42 -6.36
CA GLY A 121 -5.38 -0.11 -7.74
C GLY A 121 -4.73 1.17 -8.26
N GLN A 122 -4.55 2.16 -7.38
CA GLN A 122 -3.88 3.42 -7.73
C GLN A 122 -2.36 3.30 -7.84
N GLN A 123 -1.79 2.27 -7.23
CA GLN A 123 -0.35 1.98 -7.28
C GLN A 123 0.05 1.22 -8.57
N ARG A 124 -0.56 1.57 -9.69
CA ARG A 124 -0.22 0.97 -10.98
C ARG A 124 1.26 1.18 -11.28
N VAL A 125 1.99 0.10 -11.31
CA VAL A 125 3.27 0.08 -12.00
C VAL A 125 2.96 -0.26 -13.45
N ASP A 126 3.35 0.59 -14.37
CA ASP A 126 3.36 0.25 -15.78
C ASP A 126 4.25 -0.98 -15.97
N SER A 127 3.64 -2.15 -15.99
CA SER A 127 4.35 -3.35 -16.39
C SER A 127 4.68 -3.15 -17.87
N LYS A 128 5.96 -2.93 -18.15
CA LYS A 128 6.44 -2.96 -19.53
C LYS A 128 5.98 -4.29 -20.14
N LEU A 129 5.33 -4.21 -21.30
CA LEU A 129 4.98 -5.40 -22.05
C LEU A 129 6.22 -6.32 -22.09
N SER A 130 6.07 -7.55 -21.57
CA SER A 130 7.11 -8.54 -21.73
C SER A 130 7.14 -8.92 -23.21
N LEU A 131 8.25 -8.63 -23.86
CA LEU A 131 8.46 -9.01 -25.27
C LEU A 131 8.52 -10.54 -25.46
N ASP A 132 8.63 -11.27 -24.36
CA ASP A 132 8.64 -12.75 -24.35
C ASP A 132 7.32 -13.36 -24.85
N VAL A 133 6.25 -12.58 -24.86
CA VAL A 133 4.93 -13.00 -25.39
C VAL A 133 4.94 -13.06 -26.93
N PHE A 134 5.82 -12.32 -27.58
CA PHE A 134 5.83 -12.22 -29.05
C PHE A 134 6.61 -13.32 -29.76
N GLY A 135 7.25 -14.23 -29.03
CA GLY A 135 8.06 -15.31 -29.60
C GLY A 135 7.41 -16.70 -29.70
N ASN A 136 6.26 -16.90 -29.05
CA ASN A 136 5.62 -18.22 -29.04
C ASN A 136 4.32 -18.20 -29.85
N ASN A 137 4.35 -18.89 -30.99
CA ASN A 137 3.19 -19.12 -31.86
C ASN A 137 2.17 -20.11 -31.27
N GLU A 138 2.44 -20.75 -30.15
CA GLU A 138 1.54 -21.67 -29.45
C GLU A 138 0.90 -20.97 -28.25
N VAL A 139 -0.13 -20.23 -28.53
CA VAL A 139 -0.97 -19.63 -27.47
C VAL A 139 -1.83 -20.75 -26.87
N GLY A 140 -1.52 -21.18 -25.65
CA GLY A 140 -2.50 -21.87 -24.83
C GLY A 140 -2.08 -23.10 -24.03
N VAL A 141 -0.95 -23.73 -24.27
CA VAL A 141 -0.52 -24.89 -23.46
C VAL A 141 0.89 -24.66 -22.90
N LEU A 142 0.93 -24.42 -21.60
CA LEU A 142 2.20 -24.34 -20.87
C LEU A 142 2.72 -25.77 -20.63
N SER A 143 3.99 -26.03 -20.93
CA SER A 143 4.59 -27.31 -20.56
C SER A 143 4.87 -27.36 -19.05
N GLU A 144 4.85 -28.57 -18.47
CA GLU A 144 5.14 -28.77 -17.03
C GLU A 144 6.51 -28.24 -16.61
N SER A 145 7.48 -28.26 -17.51
CA SER A 145 8.84 -27.76 -17.26
C SER A 145 8.99 -26.25 -17.45
N GLN A 146 7.94 -25.57 -17.93
CA GLN A 146 8.01 -24.13 -18.17
C GLN A 146 8.06 -23.38 -16.85
N LYS A 147 9.02 -22.47 -16.74
CA LYS A 147 9.16 -21.60 -15.57
C LYS A 147 8.13 -20.49 -15.63
N ILE A 148 7.40 -20.32 -14.54
CA ILE A 148 6.44 -19.25 -14.34
C ILE A 148 6.90 -18.35 -13.20
N LYS A 149 6.63 -17.06 -13.33
CA LYS A 149 6.86 -16.05 -12.30
C LYS A 149 5.66 -15.14 -12.27
N VAL A 150 5.20 -14.82 -11.07
CA VAL A 150 4.17 -13.80 -10.93
C VAL A 150 4.79 -12.44 -11.24
N ASN A 151 4.25 -11.76 -12.24
CA ASN A 151 4.64 -10.40 -12.58
C ASN A 151 3.83 -9.42 -11.72
N ALA A 152 4.18 -9.35 -10.45
CA ALA A 152 3.60 -8.39 -9.52
C ALA A 152 4.71 -7.52 -8.93
N ASN A 153 4.50 -6.22 -8.97
CA ASN A 153 5.46 -5.25 -8.42
C ASN A 153 5.18 -4.92 -6.96
N THR A 154 4.03 -5.35 -6.45
CA THR A 154 3.62 -5.21 -5.06
C THR A 154 3.15 -6.55 -4.53
N LEU A 155 3.23 -6.72 -3.21
CA LEU A 155 2.63 -7.89 -2.57
C LEU A 155 1.13 -7.92 -2.87
N PRO A 156 0.57 -9.08 -3.24
CA PRO A 156 -0.85 -9.20 -3.48
C PRO A 156 -1.62 -9.04 -2.17
N PHE A 157 -2.78 -8.43 -2.27
CA PHE A 157 -3.73 -8.41 -1.17
C PHE A 157 -4.72 -9.57 -1.37
N PHE A 158 -4.73 -10.52 -0.43
CA PHE A 158 -5.66 -11.64 -0.43
C PHE A 158 -6.83 -11.36 0.51
N SER A 159 -8.03 -11.58 0.03
CA SER A 159 -9.25 -11.63 0.82
C SER A 159 -10.06 -12.86 0.49
N GLU A 160 -11.15 -13.09 1.21
CA GLU A 160 -12.03 -14.22 0.96
C GLU A 160 -12.70 -14.08 -0.41
N GLY A 161 -12.40 -15.02 -1.31
CA GLY A 161 -12.97 -15.06 -2.65
C GLY A 161 -12.33 -14.17 -3.70
N PHE A 162 -11.31 -13.38 -3.38
CA PHE A 162 -10.60 -12.58 -4.38
C PHE A 162 -9.15 -12.26 -3.98
N VAL A 163 -8.36 -11.87 -4.97
CA VAL A 163 -7.03 -11.30 -4.79
C VAL A 163 -6.90 -10.00 -5.56
N VAL A 164 -6.17 -9.04 -5.03
CA VAL A 164 -5.78 -7.82 -5.75
C VAL A 164 -4.32 -7.91 -6.12
N ILE A 165 -4.05 -7.90 -7.41
CA ILE A 165 -2.69 -7.98 -7.97
C ILE A 165 -2.54 -6.83 -8.97
N ASN A 166 -1.51 -6.02 -8.83
CA ASN A 166 -1.25 -4.87 -9.71
C ASN A 166 -2.50 -3.99 -9.93
N GLY A 167 -3.28 -3.79 -8.87
CA GLY A 167 -4.50 -2.98 -8.91
C GLY A 167 -5.71 -3.62 -9.56
N ASN A 168 -5.62 -4.87 -9.96
CA ASN A 168 -6.76 -5.61 -10.50
C ASN A 168 -7.33 -6.55 -9.45
N LYS A 169 -8.63 -6.46 -9.22
CA LYS A 169 -9.37 -7.41 -8.39
C LYS A 169 -9.72 -8.64 -9.25
N VAL A 170 -9.23 -9.79 -8.84
CA VAL A 170 -9.48 -11.08 -9.50
C VAL A 170 -10.23 -11.96 -8.52
N ASN A 171 -11.41 -12.42 -8.89
CA ASN A 171 -12.15 -13.39 -8.09
C ASN A 171 -11.48 -14.76 -8.20
N ILE A 172 -11.27 -15.40 -7.07
CA ILE A 172 -10.59 -16.69 -6.96
C ILE A 172 -11.39 -17.63 -6.08
N ASP A 173 -11.34 -18.92 -6.39
CA ASP A 173 -11.73 -19.97 -5.45
C ASP A 173 -10.57 -20.28 -4.47
N SER A 174 -10.86 -21.09 -3.49
CA SER A 174 -9.87 -21.46 -2.46
C SER A 174 -8.65 -22.21 -3.02
N VAL A 175 -8.83 -22.99 -4.09
CA VAL A 175 -7.74 -23.75 -4.73
C VAL A 175 -6.84 -22.80 -5.50
N SER A 176 -7.42 -21.96 -6.36
CA SER A 176 -6.69 -20.94 -7.11
C SER A 176 -5.97 -19.95 -6.20
N GLY A 177 -6.58 -19.56 -5.08
CA GLY A 177 -5.97 -18.69 -4.09
C GLY A 177 -4.72 -19.30 -3.45
N ASN A 178 -4.76 -20.56 -3.08
CA ASN A 178 -3.61 -21.27 -2.52
C ASN A 178 -2.48 -21.44 -3.54
N LEU A 179 -2.83 -21.72 -4.78
CA LEU A 179 -1.86 -21.84 -5.88
C LEU A 179 -1.14 -20.51 -6.10
N ILE A 180 -1.89 -19.42 -6.27
CA ILE A 180 -1.33 -18.08 -6.47
C ILE A 180 -0.40 -17.71 -5.31
N LYS A 181 -0.84 -17.95 -4.06
CA LYS A 181 -0.04 -17.69 -2.88
C LYS A 181 1.26 -18.50 -2.88
N SER A 182 1.20 -19.79 -3.22
CA SER A 182 2.38 -20.64 -3.33
C SER A 182 3.39 -20.12 -4.35
N VAL A 183 2.92 -19.66 -5.53
CA VAL A 183 3.78 -19.07 -6.55
C VAL A 183 4.44 -17.78 -6.07
N PHE A 184 3.74 -16.94 -5.32
CA PHE A 184 4.33 -15.75 -4.71
C PHE A 184 5.39 -16.10 -3.68
N ASP A 185 5.12 -17.06 -2.82
CA ASP A 185 6.04 -17.47 -1.75
C ASP A 185 7.33 -18.10 -2.35
N LYS A 186 7.20 -18.86 -3.42
CA LYS A 186 8.34 -19.47 -4.12
C LYS A 186 9.09 -18.47 -5.03
N GLY A 187 8.43 -17.43 -5.52
CA GLY A 187 8.95 -16.42 -6.44
C GLY A 187 9.14 -16.90 -7.87
N LEU A 188 9.65 -18.11 -8.07
CA LEU A 188 9.81 -18.78 -9.37
C LEU A 188 9.49 -20.25 -9.17
N CYS A 189 8.59 -20.80 -9.98
CA CYS A 189 8.26 -22.23 -9.98
C CYS A 189 8.07 -22.74 -11.41
N THR A 190 7.98 -24.07 -11.58
CA THR A 190 7.56 -24.67 -12.85
C THR A 190 6.05 -24.91 -12.86
N VAL A 191 5.48 -25.09 -14.05
CA VAL A 191 4.03 -25.35 -14.20
C VAL A 191 3.62 -26.67 -13.50
N GLY A 192 4.53 -27.65 -13.45
CA GLY A 192 4.30 -28.95 -12.81
C GLY A 192 4.43 -28.97 -11.27
N GLU A 193 4.90 -27.88 -10.65
CA GLU A 193 5.00 -27.71 -9.18
C GLU A 193 3.75 -27.09 -8.57
#